data_aaf33c2d47a559f17e0778929c0827b9
#
_entry.id   aaf33c2d47a559f17e0778929c0827b9
#
_cell.length_a   1.000
_cell.length_b   1.000
_cell.length_c   1.000
_cell.angle_alpha   90.00
_cell.angle_beta   90.00
_cell.angle_gamma   90.00
#
_symmetry.space_group_name_H-M   'P 1'
#
loop_
_entity.id
_entity.type
_entity.pdbx_description
1 polymer ?
#
loop_
_entity_poly.entity_id
_entity_poly.type
_entity_poly.pdbx_seq_one_letter_code
_entity_poly.pdbx_strand_id
1 'polypeptide(L)'
;MANAKIKTSKIALFIDTGDSKSSPIWSRVRKQSELQLKYDGSTEEDNWVDQDTPSTSLEKYAVSVDGEMTCYKGDPLFEYLDNLRQKRATGTDAETKALVVYLYDETAGKYAAELNECTIQFSQFGGEGGGGSASLSYTITFNGDPTLGTVTVSDGAPTFTAASATK
;
A
#
# COMPACT_ATOMS: atom_id res chain seq x y z
N MET A 1 -24.42 -0.92 -20.88
CA MET A 1 -24.13 -0.24 -19.60
C MET A 1 -23.23 0.96 -19.85
N ALA A 2 -23.51 2.10 -19.25
CA ALA A 2 -22.62 3.24 -19.37
C ALA A 2 -21.32 2.99 -18.56
N ASN A 3 -20.17 3.18 -19.19
CA ASN A 3 -18.87 3.08 -18.53
C ASN A 3 -18.72 4.24 -17.54
N ALA A 4 -18.55 3.94 -16.25
CA ALA A 4 -18.29 4.94 -15.22
C ALA A 4 -16.79 5.04 -14.92
N LYS A 5 -16.29 6.26 -14.77
CA LYS A 5 -14.90 6.49 -14.36
C LYS A 5 -14.70 6.08 -12.91
N ILE A 6 -13.65 5.30 -12.65
CA ILE A 6 -13.23 4.96 -11.29
C ILE A 6 -12.58 6.20 -10.65
N LYS A 7 -13.09 6.59 -9.48
CA LYS A 7 -12.51 7.70 -8.70
C LYS A 7 -11.41 7.17 -7.78
N THR A 8 -10.35 7.94 -7.60
CA THR A 8 -9.26 7.59 -6.66
C THR A 8 -9.76 7.33 -5.24
N SER A 9 -10.82 8.00 -4.80
CA SER A 9 -11.46 7.77 -3.50
C SER A 9 -12.06 6.36 -3.33
N LYS A 10 -12.16 5.60 -4.41
CA LYS A 10 -12.61 4.20 -4.43
C LYS A 10 -11.46 3.19 -4.31
N ILE A 11 -10.24 3.68 -4.12
CA ILE A 11 -9.07 2.88 -3.77
C ILE A 11 -8.69 3.26 -2.34
N ALA A 12 -8.75 2.31 -1.42
CA ALA A 12 -8.41 2.55 -0.03
C ALA A 12 -7.17 1.74 0.35
N LEU A 13 -6.22 2.39 1.03
CA LEU A 13 -5.05 1.77 1.59
C LEU A 13 -5.15 1.79 3.11
N PHE A 14 -4.93 0.64 3.73
CA PHE A 14 -4.83 0.49 5.17
C PHE A 14 -3.45 -0.06 5.52
N ILE A 15 -2.91 0.40 6.64
CA ILE A 15 -1.65 -0.07 7.19
C ILE A 15 -1.94 -0.70 8.55
N ASP A 16 -1.33 -1.83 8.82
CA ASP A 16 -1.39 -2.46 10.13
C ASP A 16 -0.51 -1.67 11.10
N THR A 17 -1.15 -1.03 12.05
CA THR A 17 -0.51 -0.23 13.11
C THR A 17 -0.48 -0.96 14.46
N GLY A 18 -0.85 -2.24 14.46
CA GLY A 18 -0.84 -3.08 15.66
C GLY A 18 0.55 -3.61 16.01
N ASP A 19 0.77 -3.83 17.30
CA ASP A 19 2.01 -4.44 17.79
C ASP A 19 2.04 -5.97 17.63
N SER A 20 0.91 -6.58 17.31
CA SER A 20 0.76 -8.03 17.18
C SER A 20 0.52 -8.46 15.73
N LYS A 21 1.41 -9.32 15.22
CA LYS A 21 1.26 -9.91 13.87
C LYS A 21 0.01 -10.80 13.71
N SER A 22 -0.59 -11.24 14.82
CA SER A 22 -1.76 -12.13 14.83
C SER A 22 -3.11 -11.39 14.84
N SER A 23 -3.12 -10.13 15.22
CA SER A 23 -4.34 -9.30 15.31
C SER A 23 -4.05 -7.92 14.74
N PRO A 24 -4.17 -7.75 13.42
CA PRO A 24 -3.86 -6.48 12.77
C PRO A 24 -4.85 -5.39 13.22
N ILE A 25 -4.32 -4.20 13.46
CA ILE A 25 -5.09 -2.99 13.71
C ILE A 25 -4.97 -2.11 12.48
N TRP A 26 -6.00 -2.09 11.65
CA TRP A 26 -5.97 -1.40 10.38
C TRP A 26 -6.25 0.10 10.54
N SER A 27 -5.27 0.91 10.17
CA SER A 27 -5.43 2.36 10.07
C SER A 27 -5.49 2.77 8.60
N ARG A 28 -6.57 3.44 8.21
CA ARG A 28 -6.74 3.92 6.85
C ARG A 28 -5.82 5.09 6.57
N VAL A 29 -5.13 5.03 5.45
CA VAL A 29 -4.36 6.14 4.90
C VAL A 29 -5.33 7.25 4.47
N ARG A 30 -5.25 8.40 5.14
CA ARG A 30 -6.13 9.57 4.93
C ARG A 30 -5.30 10.85 4.92
N LYS A 31 -5.94 11.95 4.50
CA LYS A 31 -5.36 13.31 4.51
C LYS A 31 -4.07 13.41 3.67
N GLN A 32 -4.07 12.68 2.58
CA GLN A 32 -3.01 12.73 1.59
C GLN A 32 -3.50 13.38 0.32
N SER A 33 -2.63 14.14 -0.32
CA SER A 33 -2.91 14.77 -1.61
C SER A 33 -2.87 13.76 -2.75
N GLU A 34 -2.12 12.67 -2.58
CA GLU A 34 -1.87 11.67 -3.62
C GLU A 34 -1.83 10.26 -3.04
N LEU A 35 -2.39 9.32 -3.77
CA LEU A 35 -2.29 7.88 -3.51
C LEU A 35 -2.15 7.17 -4.85
N GLN A 36 -0.92 6.76 -5.17
CA GLN A 36 -0.61 6.03 -6.39
C GLN A 36 0.16 4.75 -6.07
N LEU A 37 -0.35 3.63 -6.57
CA LEU A 37 0.41 2.40 -6.62
C LEU A 37 1.29 2.44 -7.87
N LYS A 38 2.59 2.32 -7.69
CA LYS A 38 3.59 2.27 -8.76
C LYS A 38 3.99 0.82 -8.98
N TYR A 39 4.02 0.41 -10.24
CA TYR A 39 4.40 -0.93 -10.66
C TYR A 39 5.64 -0.83 -11.55
N ASP A 40 6.80 -1.11 -10.98
CA ASP A 40 8.06 -1.12 -11.72
C ASP A 40 8.36 -2.55 -12.19
N GLY A 41 8.21 -2.76 -13.51
CA GLY A 41 8.46 -4.04 -14.15
C GLY A 41 9.95 -4.24 -14.47
N SER A 42 10.49 -5.41 -14.12
CA SER A 42 11.81 -5.85 -14.56
C SER A 42 11.66 -6.77 -15.76
N THR A 43 12.34 -6.45 -16.86
CA THR A 43 12.31 -7.22 -18.11
C THR A 43 13.66 -7.83 -18.42
N GLU A 44 13.65 -9.01 -18.99
CA GLU A 44 14.83 -9.67 -19.55
C GLU A 44 14.68 -9.77 -21.09
N GLU A 45 15.76 -9.53 -21.81
CA GLU A 45 15.83 -9.68 -23.26
C GLU A 45 16.61 -10.94 -23.60
N ASP A 46 15.98 -11.85 -24.31
CA ASP A 46 16.59 -13.06 -24.86
C ASP A 46 16.90 -12.87 -26.35
N ASN A 47 18.18 -13.04 -26.73
CA ASN A 47 18.63 -13.02 -28.10
C ASN A 47 18.93 -14.46 -28.55
N TRP A 48 17.98 -15.06 -29.25
CA TRP A 48 18.15 -16.41 -29.77
C TRP A 48 18.81 -16.37 -31.17
N VAL A 49 19.65 -17.36 -31.47
CA VAL A 49 20.41 -17.44 -32.73
C VAL A 49 19.53 -17.65 -33.97
N ASP A 50 18.29 -18.02 -33.78
CA ASP A 50 17.29 -18.27 -34.82
C ASP A 50 16.26 -17.11 -34.96
N GLN A 51 16.48 -16.01 -34.26
CA GLN A 51 15.60 -14.83 -34.28
C GLN A 51 16.40 -13.57 -34.61
N ASP A 52 15.91 -12.78 -35.58
CA ASP A 52 16.52 -11.48 -35.95
C ASP A 52 16.15 -10.36 -34.95
N THR A 53 15.12 -10.58 -34.12
CA THR A 53 14.64 -9.60 -33.15
C THR A 53 14.60 -10.24 -31.76
N PRO A 54 15.14 -9.55 -30.71
CA PRO A 54 15.13 -10.09 -29.35
C PRO A 54 13.70 -10.27 -28.83
N SER A 55 13.51 -11.30 -28.03
CA SER A 55 12.29 -11.53 -27.28
C SER A 55 12.41 -10.89 -25.89
N THR A 56 11.39 -10.17 -25.45
CA THR A 56 11.36 -9.55 -24.12
C THR A 56 10.38 -10.29 -23.24
N SER A 57 10.83 -10.74 -22.07
CA SER A 57 10.00 -11.32 -21.03
C SER A 57 9.92 -10.40 -19.81
N LEU A 58 8.75 -10.32 -19.19
CA LEU A 58 8.56 -9.60 -17.93
C LEU A 58 8.77 -10.58 -16.77
N GLU A 59 9.80 -10.35 -15.96
CA GLU A 59 10.17 -11.26 -14.88
C GLU A 59 9.40 -11.00 -13.58
N LYS A 60 9.30 -9.74 -13.16
CA LYS A 60 8.68 -9.35 -11.88
C LYS A 60 8.23 -7.92 -11.89
N TYR A 61 7.33 -7.59 -10.96
CA TYR A 61 6.99 -6.23 -10.58
C TYR A 61 7.56 -5.91 -9.18
N ALA A 62 8.12 -4.71 -9.04
CA ALA A 62 8.32 -4.07 -7.76
C ALA A 62 7.18 -3.07 -7.56
N VAL A 63 6.38 -3.28 -6.51
CA VAL A 63 5.23 -2.42 -6.24
C VAL A 63 5.51 -1.52 -5.05
N SER A 64 5.23 -0.24 -5.18
CA SER A 64 5.43 0.75 -4.13
C SER A 64 4.33 1.81 -4.12
N VAL A 65 4.18 2.47 -2.97
CA VAL A 65 3.30 3.62 -2.79
C VAL A 65 4.09 4.75 -2.16
N ASP A 66 4.15 5.89 -2.83
CA ASP A 66 4.65 7.11 -2.22
C ASP A 66 3.49 7.87 -1.59
N GLY A 67 3.70 8.33 -0.37
CA GLY A 67 2.74 9.09 0.39
C GLY A 67 3.35 10.34 1.01
N GLU A 68 2.56 11.38 1.05
CA GLU A 68 2.82 12.58 1.82
C GLU A 68 1.58 12.93 2.62
N MET A 69 1.68 12.86 3.94
CA MET A 69 0.57 13.16 4.83
C MET A 69 0.80 14.44 5.62
N THR A 70 -0.27 15.20 5.82
CA THR A 70 -0.25 16.28 6.79
C THR A 70 -0.32 15.70 8.21
N CYS A 71 0.57 16.15 9.08
CA CYS A 71 0.71 15.63 10.42
C CYS A 71 -0.38 16.15 11.35
N TYR A 72 -1.11 15.24 11.97
CA TYR A 72 -2.10 15.55 13.00
C TYR A 72 -1.84 14.73 14.27
N LYS A 73 -1.65 15.41 15.37
CA LYS A 73 -1.56 14.73 16.67
C LYS A 73 -2.89 14.03 16.99
N GLY A 74 -2.81 12.77 17.44
CA GLY A 74 -3.99 11.94 17.70
C GLY A 74 -4.50 11.16 16.48
N ASP A 75 -3.86 11.27 15.31
CA ASP A 75 -4.12 10.40 14.18
C ASP A 75 -3.35 9.08 14.38
N PRO A 76 -4.04 7.93 14.48
CA PRO A 76 -3.38 6.66 14.79
C PRO A 76 -2.29 6.27 13.78
N LEU A 77 -2.50 6.56 12.50
CA LEU A 77 -1.52 6.29 11.47
C LEU A 77 -0.29 7.19 11.63
N PHE A 78 -0.51 8.49 11.86
CA PHE A 78 0.61 9.42 12.08
C PHE A 78 1.43 9.02 13.31
N GLU A 79 0.79 8.69 14.42
CA GLU A 79 1.49 8.32 15.65
C GLU A 79 2.34 7.04 15.46
N TYR A 80 1.81 6.07 14.73
CA TYR A 80 2.54 4.85 14.39
C TYR A 80 3.77 5.16 13.49
N LEU A 81 3.56 5.91 12.41
CA LEU A 81 4.64 6.28 11.49
C LEU A 81 5.70 7.18 12.17
N ASP A 82 5.27 8.11 13.01
CA ASP A 82 6.19 8.98 13.75
C ASP A 82 7.06 8.21 14.75
N ASN A 83 6.49 7.21 15.40
CA ASN A 83 7.25 6.30 16.28
C ASN A 83 8.33 5.52 15.50
N LEU A 84 7.98 4.95 14.34
CA LEU A 84 8.95 4.27 13.47
C LEU A 84 10.06 5.22 13.01
N ARG A 85 9.68 6.43 12.61
CA ARG A 85 10.62 7.46 12.17
C ARG A 85 11.59 7.86 13.29
N GLN A 86 11.07 8.14 14.50
CA GLN A 86 11.90 8.55 15.64
C GLN A 86 12.89 7.46 16.05
N LYS A 87 12.46 6.20 16.03
CA LYS A 87 13.32 5.05 16.29
C LYS A 87 14.29 4.75 15.14
N ARG A 88 14.10 5.38 13.97
CA ARG A 88 14.85 5.04 12.74
C ARG A 88 14.79 3.52 12.47
N ALA A 89 13.58 2.98 12.54
CA ALA A 89 13.33 1.55 12.38
C ALA A 89 13.92 1.01 11.08
N THR A 90 14.61 -0.11 11.16
CA THR A 90 15.24 -0.81 10.03
C THR A 90 15.01 -2.31 10.14
N GLY A 91 15.20 -3.02 9.03
CA GLY A 91 14.98 -4.46 8.99
C GLY A 91 13.54 -4.82 9.34
N THR A 92 13.36 -5.83 10.16
CA THR A 92 12.03 -6.33 10.56
C THR A 92 11.19 -5.33 11.36
N ASP A 93 11.83 -4.33 11.98
CA ASP A 93 11.13 -3.27 12.74
C ASP A 93 10.45 -2.26 11.81
N ALA A 94 10.91 -2.15 10.56
CA ALA A 94 10.30 -1.33 9.51
C ALA A 94 9.26 -2.10 8.69
N GLU A 95 9.05 -3.39 8.96
CA GLU A 95 8.12 -4.24 8.23
C GLU A 95 6.74 -4.25 8.90
N THR A 96 5.71 -4.15 8.08
CA THR A 96 4.32 -4.27 8.49
C THR A 96 3.49 -4.85 7.35
N LYS A 97 2.17 -4.78 7.48
CA LYS A 97 1.22 -5.22 6.45
C LYS A 97 0.45 -4.03 5.90
N ALA A 98 0.21 -4.08 4.60
CA ALA A 98 -0.65 -3.14 3.90
C ALA A 98 -1.80 -3.87 3.23
N LEU A 99 -2.99 -3.30 3.33
CA LEU A 99 -4.21 -3.83 2.74
C LEU A 99 -4.73 -2.80 1.74
N VAL A 100 -4.74 -3.18 0.47
CA VAL A 100 -5.32 -2.38 -0.61
C VAL A 100 -6.74 -2.88 -0.85
N VAL A 101 -7.72 -1.99 -0.78
CA VAL A 101 -9.14 -2.32 -0.96
C VAL A 101 -9.70 -1.56 -2.15
N TYR A 102 -10.27 -2.29 -3.10
CA TYR A 102 -10.89 -1.76 -4.30
C TYR A 102 -12.40 -1.58 -4.09
N LEU A 103 -12.78 -0.40 -3.56
CA LEU A 103 -14.18 -0.08 -3.24
C LEU A 103 -15.08 0.08 -4.48
N TYR A 104 -14.51 0.03 -5.68
CA TYR A 104 -15.26 0.03 -6.93
C TYR A 104 -15.62 -1.40 -7.40
N ASP A 105 -14.97 -2.42 -6.85
CA ASP A 105 -15.19 -3.84 -7.16
C ASP A 105 -15.90 -4.52 -5.99
N GLU A 106 -17.20 -4.37 -5.97
CA GLU A 106 -18.08 -4.91 -4.92
C GLU A 106 -18.89 -6.08 -5.45
N THR A 107 -18.85 -7.18 -4.71
CA THR A 107 -19.69 -8.35 -4.95
C THR A 107 -20.30 -8.83 -3.63
N ALA A 108 -21.62 -8.82 -3.53
CA ALA A 108 -22.37 -9.30 -2.36
C ALA A 108 -21.91 -8.65 -1.02
N GLY A 109 -21.67 -7.34 -1.02
CA GLY A 109 -21.24 -6.59 0.18
C GLY A 109 -19.78 -6.78 0.56
N LYS A 110 -18.98 -7.41 -0.32
CA LYS A 110 -17.54 -7.60 -0.15
C LYS A 110 -16.79 -6.89 -1.27
N TYR A 111 -15.67 -6.29 -0.92
CA TYR A 111 -14.79 -5.59 -1.85
C TYR A 111 -13.57 -6.44 -2.18
N ALA A 112 -13.14 -6.42 -3.44
CA ALA A 112 -11.86 -7.03 -3.80
C ALA A 112 -10.72 -6.35 -3.06
N ALA A 113 -9.75 -7.12 -2.60
CA ALA A 113 -8.63 -6.61 -1.80
C ALA A 113 -7.36 -7.43 -1.98
N GLU A 114 -6.23 -6.79 -1.70
CA GLU A 114 -4.90 -7.38 -1.70
C GLU A 114 -4.24 -7.14 -0.34
N LEU A 115 -3.79 -8.21 0.30
CA LEU A 115 -2.96 -8.15 1.50
C LEU A 115 -1.50 -8.30 1.09
N ASN A 116 -0.68 -7.32 1.46
CA ASN A 116 0.74 -7.29 1.15
C ASN A 116 1.57 -7.17 2.43
N GLU A 117 2.66 -7.92 2.51
CA GLU A 117 3.75 -7.58 3.42
C GLU A 117 4.49 -6.35 2.86
N CYS A 118 4.90 -5.42 3.69
CA CYS A 118 5.54 -4.20 3.22
C CYS A 118 6.60 -3.67 4.19
N THR A 119 7.47 -2.83 3.63
CA THR A 119 8.49 -2.08 4.37
C THR A 119 8.23 -0.60 4.20
N ILE A 120 8.34 0.16 5.28
CA ILE A 120 8.10 1.61 5.29
C ILE A 120 9.44 2.34 5.41
N GLN A 121 9.68 3.27 4.50
CA GLN A 121 10.84 4.15 4.48
C GLN A 121 10.39 5.61 4.55
N PHE A 122 11.05 6.41 5.38
CA PHE A 122 10.77 7.84 5.49
C PHE A 122 11.79 8.65 4.69
N SER A 123 11.34 9.74 4.07
CA SER A 123 12.19 10.63 3.29
C SER A 123 12.28 12.04 3.87
N GLN A 124 11.17 12.60 4.32
CA GLN A 124 11.12 13.96 4.85
C GLN A 124 10.10 14.08 5.99
N PHE A 125 10.42 14.98 6.95
CA PHE A 125 9.50 15.34 8.02
C PHE A 125 9.68 16.82 8.35
N GLY A 126 8.60 17.56 8.46
CA GLY A 126 8.59 18.97 8.77
C GLY A 126 7.87 19.79 7.72
N GLY A 127 8.30 21.01 7.49
CA GLY A 127 7.70 21.91 6.52
C GLY A 127 8.49 23.21 6.44
N GLU A 128 8.07 24.11 5.56
CA GLU A 128 8.64 25.42 5.38
C GLU A 128 7.86 26.47 6.19
N GLY A 129 8.60 27.34 6.89
CA GLY A 129 8.04 28.44 7.68
C GLY A 129 7.37 28.00 8.98
N GLY A 130 7.43 28.84 10.01
CA GLY A 130 6.93 28.48 11.34
C GLY A 130 5.41 28.41 11.48
N GLY A 131 4.66 29.00 10.55
CA GLY A 131 3.19 29.02 10.57
C GLY A 131 2.50 27.96 9.69
N GLY A 132 3.29 27.15 8.95
CA GLY A 132 2.77 26.08 8.10
C GLY A 132 2.50 24.78 8.85
N SER A 133 1.74 23.89 8.21
CA SER A 133 1.52 22.51 8.71
C SER A 133 2.75 21.65 8.40
N ALA A 134 3.14 20.81 9.36
CA ALA A 134 4.16 19.81 9.10
C ALA A 134 3.61 18.67 8.23
N SER A 135 4.45 18.14 7.35
CA SER A 135 4.16 16.96 6.56
C SER A 135 5.18 15.85 6.81
N LEU A 136 4.76 14.63 6.55
CA LEU A 136 5.59 13.43 6.62
C LEU A 136 5.53 12.72 5.27
N SER A 137 6.69 12.61 4.63
CA SER A 137 6.82 11.89 3.36
C SER A 137 7.43 10.51 3.59
N TYR A 138 6.82 9.51 2.99
CA TYR A 138 7.22 8.11 3.14
C TYR A 138 6.96 7.32 1.88
N THR A 139 7.65 6.20 1.75
CA THR A 139 7.44 5.21 0.71
C THR A 139 7.15 3.86 1.35
N ILE A 140 6.09 3.22 0.90
CA ILE A 140 5.74 1.85 1.26
C ILE A 140 6.12 0.95 0.10
N THR A 141 7.05 0.02 0.32
CA THR A 141 7.45 -0.98 -0.67
C THR A 141 6.81 -2.31 -0.32
N PHE A 142 6.09 -2.90 -1.27
CA PHE A 142 5.46 -4.20 -1.09
C PHE A 142 6.48 -5.31 -1.31
N ASN A 143 6.48 -6.30 -0.41
CA ASN A 143 7.41 -7.40 -0.39
C ASN A 143 6.70 -8.69 -0.81
N GLY A 144 7.25 -9.38 -1.81
CA GLY A 144 6.68 -10.63 -2.30
C GLY A 144 5.37 -10.47 -3.06
N ASP A 145 4.67 -11.59 -3.23
CA ASP A 145 3.40 -11.64 -3.93
C ASP A 145 2.23 -11.26 -3.02
N PRO A 146 1.21 -10.55 -3.54
CA PRO A 146 0.04 -10.22 -2.78
C PRO A 146 -0.82 -11.46 -2.47
N THR A 147 -1.41 -11.48 -1.30
CA THR A 147 -2.51 -12.41 -1.01
C THR A 147 -3.81 -11.79 -1.45
N LEU A 148 -4.41 -12.31 -2.51
CA LEU A 148 -5.70 -11.84 -3.01
C LEU A 148 -6.84 -12.32 -2.12
N GLY A 149 -7.88 -11.52 -2.00
CA GLY A 149 -9.02 -11.86 -1.19
C GLY A 149 -10.15 -10.83 -1.27
N THR A 150 -10.99 -10.85 -0.28
CA THR A 150 -12.10 -9.91 -0.14
C THR A 150 -12.09 -9.27 1.24
N VAL A 151 -12.65 -8.07 1.30
CA VAL A 151 -12.81 -7.30 2.54
C VAL A 151 -14.27 -6.96 2.75
N THR A 152 -14.73 -7.15 3.99
CA THR A 152 -15.93 -6.50 4.52
C THR A 152 -15.52 -5.34 5.40
N VAL A 153 -16.19 -4.19 5.25
CA VAL A 153 -15.93 -3.01 6.07
C VAL A 153 -17.10 -2.83 7.03
N SER A 154 -16.82 -2.90 8.33
CA SER A 154 -17.79 -2.61 9.39
C SER A 154 -17.24 -1.51 10.28
N ASP A 155 -18.00 -0.45 10.48
CA ASP A 155 -17.63 0.72 11.30
C ASP A 155 -16.25 1.33 10.93
N GLY A 156 -15.91 1.27 9.64
CA GLY A 156 -14.62 1.76 9.12
C GLY A 156 -13.43 0.81 9.30
N ALA A 157 -13.63 -0.33 9.95
CA ALA A 157 -12.61 -1.35 10.12
C ALA A 157 -12.75 -2.45 9.06
N PRO A 158 -11.69 -2.75 8.28
CA PRO A 158 -11.72 -3.82 7.29
C PRO A 158 -11.47 -5.18 7.94
N THR A 159 -12.21 -6.19 7.51
CA THR A 159 -11.95 -7.59 7.81
C THR A 159 -11.59 -8.31 6.53
N PHE A 160 -10.34 -8.75 6.42
CA PHE A 160 -9.82 -9.44 5.24
C PHE A 160 -10.09 -10.95 5.30
N THR A 161 -10.50 -11.49 4.19
CA THR A 161 -10.67 -12.94 3.98
C THR A 161 -9.92 -13.33 2.71
N ALA A 162 -8.89 -14.16 2.86
CA ALA A 162 -8.11 -14.64 1.72
C ALA A 162 -9.00 -15.45 0.76
N ALA A 163 -8.77 -15.29 -0.54
CA ALA A 163 -9.41 -16.14 -1.54
C ALA A 163 -8.91 -17.58 -1.38
N SER A 164 -9.82 -18.53 -1.48
CA SER A 164 -9.42 -19.95 -1.52
C SER A 164 -8.52 -20.16 -2.73
N ALA A 165 -7.33 -20.73 -2.52
CA ALA A 165 -6.49 -21.15 -3.63
C ALA A 165 -7.25 -22.22 -4.43
N THR A 166 -7.78 -21.83 -5.57
CA THR A 166 -8.29 -22.81 -6.55
C THR A 166 -7.05 -23.48 -7.13
N LYS A 167 -6.86 -24.76 -6.75
CA LYS A 167 -5.87 -25.64 -7.39
C LYS A 167 -6.27 -25.94 -8.81
#